data_058297025f53951d10af772632e66012
#
_entry.id   058297025f53951d10af772632e66012
#
_cell.length_a   1.000
_cell.length_b   1.000
_cell.length_c   1.000
_cell.angle_alpha   90.00
_cell.angle_beta   90.00
_cell.angle_gamma   90.00
#
_symmetry.space_group_name_H-M   'P 1'
#
loop_
_entity.id
_entity.type
_entity.pdbx_description
1 polymer ?
#
loop_
_entity_poly.entity_id
_entity_poly.type
_entity_poly.pdbx_seq_one_letter_code
_entity_poly.pdbx_strand_id
1 'polypeptide(L)'
;MKRLYVPLLALLLPVAAVAAPPGTPPAPQEHVAVNFSRDLPNVPGKKLTAVEVVYPPGAASAPHHHAGSAFIYAYVVSGSIVSEVNGGGEHTYKAGESFYEEPGSHHSVSRNGSRTEPAKLLAVFIVDSNDAHLTTPDK
;
A
#
# COMPACT_ATOMS: atom_id res chain seq x y z
N MET A 1 18.11 51.02 64.70
CA MET A 1 18.44 50.03 63.69
C MET A 1 17.37 49.97 62.62
N LYS A 2 17.58 50.60 61.44
CA LYS A 2 16.62 50.64 60.35
C LYS A 2 16.92 49.48 59.39
N ARG A 3 15.98 48.55 59.27
CA ARG A 3 16.11 47.43 58.31
C ARG A 3 15.66 47.92 56.93
N LEU A 4 16.56 47.90 55.95
CA LEU A 4 16.27 48.17 54.55
C LEU A 4 15.70 46.87 53.92
N TYR A 5 14.47 46.93 53.41
CA TYR A 5 13.89 45.88 52.58
C TYR A 5 14.16 46.21 51.11
N VAL A 6 14.94 45.34 50.43
CA VAL A 6 15.13 45.41 48.99
C VAL A 6 14.06 44.52 48.33
N PRO A 7 13.24 45.03 47.46
CA PRO A 7 12.29 44.18 46.73
C PRO A 7 13.02 43.38 45.62
N LEU A 8 12.90 42.08 45.69
CA LEU A 8 13.37 41.13 44.62
C LEU A 8 12.40 41.21 43.43
N LEU A 9 12.79 41.89 42.36
CA LEU A 9 12.04 41.96 41.12
C LEU A 9 12.25 40.64 40.32
N ALA A 10 11.27 39.75 40.33
CA ALA A 10 11.28 38.53 39.54
C ALA A 10 11.04 38.86 38.06
N LEU A 11 12.07 38.71 37.24
CA LEU A 11 11.99 38.87 35.79
C LEU A 11 11.39 37.60 35.16
N LEU A 12 10.09 37.65 34.81
CA LEU A 12 9.41 36.61 34.05
C LEU A 12 9.81 36.71 32.55
N LEU A 13 10.67 35.85 32.11
CA LEU A 13 10.98 35.70 30.67
C LEU A 13 9.83 34.93 29.98
N PRO A 14 9.31 35.42 28.84
CA PRO A 14 8.32 34.67 28.08
C PRO A 14 8.97 33.44 27.45
N VAL A 15 8.44 32.25 27.74
CA VAL A 15 8.79 31.01 27.03
C VAL A 15 8.09 31.08 25.68
N ALA A 16 8.88 31.29 24.61
CA ALA A 16 8.37 31.18 23.25
C ALA A 16 8.02 29.71 22.98
N ALA A 17 6.74 29.42 22.76
CA ALA A 17 6.29 28.11 22.29
C ALA A 17 6.79 27.90 20.87
N VAL A 18 7.75 27.01 20.70
CA VAL A 18 8.20 26.53 19.36
C VAL A 18 7.07 25.65 18.83
N ALA A 19 6.37 26.14 17.80
CA ALA A 19 5.39 25.34 17.08
C ALA A 19 6.09 24.14 16.43
N ALA A 20 5.58 22.91 16.64
CA ALA A 20 6.06 21.73 15.96
C ALA A 20 5.91 21.91 14.43
N PRO A 21 6.86 21.45 13.60
CA PRO A 21 6.71 21.53 12.15
C PRO A 21 5.46 20.76 11.72
N PRO A 22 4.74 21.23 10.67
CA PRO A 22 3.59 20.52 10.14
C PRO A 22 4.04 19.10 9.74
N GLY A 23 3.29 18.09 10.22
CA GLY A 23 3.59 16.69 9.91
C GLY A 23 3.61 16.47 8.40
N THR A 24 4.53 15.61 7.92
CA THR A 24 4.56 15.20 6.51
C THR A 24 3.19 14.61 6.14
N PRO A 25 2.57 15.02 5.02
CA PRO A 25 1.34 14.40 4.56
C PRO A 25 1.51 12.88 4.46
N PRO A 26 0.48 12.07 4.77
CA PRO A 26 0.55 10.63 4.59
C PRO A 26 0.86 10.33 3.12
N ALA A 27 1.67 9.27 2.88
CA ALA A 27 1.97 8.83 1.53
C ALA A 27 0.66 8.49 0.79
N PRO A 28 0.56 8.81 -0.51
CA PRO A 28 -0.62 8.45 -1.29
C PRO A 28 -0.76 6.92 -1.30
N GLN A 29 -2.02 6.45 -1.15
CA GLN A 29 -2.37 5.04 -1.17
C GLN A 29 -3.02 4.67 -2.48
N GLU A 30 -3.03 3.38 -2.80
CA GLU A 30 -3.74 2.82 -3.94
C GLU A 30 -5.25 2.82 -3.74
N HIS A 31 -5.97 2.74 -4.85
CA HIS A 31 -7.42 2.50 -4.89
C HIS A 31 -7.66 1.12 -5.46
N VAL A 32 -8.32 0.27 -4.68
CA VAL A 32 -8.60 -1.12 -5.02
C VAL A 32 -10.09 -1.31 -5.27
N ALA A 33 -10.46 -1.89 -6.41
CA ALA A 33 -11.84 -2.18 -6.77
C ALA A 33 -11.97 -3.58 -7.38
N VAL A 34 -12.87 -4.40 -6.84
CA VAL A 34 -13.28 -5.65 -7.49
C VAL A 34 -14.24 -5.30 -8.62
N ASN A 35 -13.85 -5.56 -9.87
CA ASN A 35 -14.69 -5.31 -11.03
C ASN A 35 -15.38 -6.56 -11.59
N PHE A 36 -14.94 -7.76 -11.18
CA PHE A 36 -15.56 -9.02 -11.54
C PHE A 36 -15.28 -10.09 -10.48
N SER A 37 -16.26 -10.91 -10.16
CA SER A 37 -16.05 -12.12 -9.34
C SER A 37 -17.11 -13.17 -9.70
N ARG A 38 -16.68 -14.40 -9.97
CA ARG A 38 -17.58 -15.51 -10.32
C ARG A 38 -16.93 -16.87 -10.05
N ASP A 39 -17.74 -17.82 -9.55
CA ASP A 39 -17.32 -19.22 -9.48
C ASP A 39 -17.03 -19.76 -10.87
N LEU A 40 -16.01 -20.61 -10.97
CA LEU A 40 -15.60 -21.24 -12.22
C LEU A 40 -16.41 -22.54 -12.41
N PRO A 41 -17.31 -22.61 -13.41
CA PRO A 41 -18.16 -23.79 -13.58
C PRO A 41 -17.37 -25.06 -14.00
N ASN A 42 -16.21 -24.88 -14.58
CA ASN A 42 -15.30 -25.94 -15.03
C ASN A 42 -14.21 -26.30 -14.02
N VAL A 43 -14.12 -25.58 -12.89
CA VAL A 43 -13.17 -25.85 -11.79
C VAL A 43 -13.92 -25.74 -10.47
N PRO A 44 -14.66 -26.80 -10.07
CA PRO A 44 -15.45 -26.79 -8.84
C PRO A 44 -14.66 -26.35 -7.61
N GLY A 45 -15.26 -25.50 -6.78
CA GLY A 45 -14.64 -24.96 -5.56
C GLY A 45 -13.69 -23.80 -5.78
N LYS A 46 -13.52 -23.34 -7.03
CA LYS A 46 -12.71 -22.15 -7.36
C LYS A 46 -13.58 -21.03 -7.91
N LYS A 47 -13.17 -19.80 -7.64
CA LYS A 47 -13.70 -18.56 -8.24
C LYS A 47 -12.59 -17.77 -8.92
N LEU A 48 -12.94 -17.01 -9.93
CA LEU A 48 -12.11 -15.97 -10.51
C LEU A 48 -12.57 -14.63 -9.95
N THR A 49 -11.63 -13.84 -9.43
CA THR A 49 -11.88 -12.47 -9.00
C THR A 49 -10.88 -11.55 -9.69
N ALA A 50 -11.39 -10.59 -10.45
CA ALA A 50 -10.59 -9.57 -11.11
C ALA A 50 -10.66 -8.27 -10.30
N VAL A 51 -9.49 -7.77 -9.93
CA VAL A 51 -9.31 -6.58 -9.09
C VAL A 51 -8.53 -5.54 -9.88
N GLU A 52 -9.07 -4.35 -9.99
CA GLU A 52 -8.35 -3.19 -10.52
C GLU A 52 -7.68 -2.44 -9.37
N VAL A 53 -6.39 -2.16 -9.50
CA VAL A 53 -5.62 -1.37 -8.54
C VAL A 53 -5.09 -0.13 -9.26
N VAL A 54 -5.52 1.04 -8.81
CA VAL A 54 -5.05 2.33 -9.34
C VAL A 54 -4.09 2.94 -8.33
N TYR A 55 -2.88 3.18 -8.77
CA TYR A 55 -1.84 3.85 -7.99
C TYR A 55 -1.69 5.30 -8.43
N PRO A 56 -2.09 6.29 -7.62
CA PRO A 56 -1.69 7.68 -7.82
C PRO A 56 -0.16 7.83 -7.93
N PRO A 57 0.35 8.96 -8.41
CA PRO A 57 1.79 9.22 -8.44
C PRO A 57 2.45 8.99 -7.08
N GLY A 58 3.47 8.12 -7.04
CA GLY A 58 4.21 7.79 -5.82
C GLY A 58 3.48 6.90 -4.80
N ALA A 59 2.27 6.40 -5.12
CA ALA A 59 1.52 5.52 -4.23
C ALA A 59 2.10 4.11 -4.16
N ALA A 60 1.85 3.45 -3.03
CA ALA A 60 2.25 2.08 -2.77
C ALA A 60 1.19 1.35 -1.95
N SER A 61 1.08 0.03 -2.14
CA SER A 61 0.38 -0.86 -1.23
C SER A 61 1.25 -1.18 -0.03
N ALA A 62 0.63 -1.39 1.12
CA ALA A 62 1.33 -1.97 2.26
C ALA A 62 1.79 -3.41 1.95
N PRO A 63 2.94 -3.87 2.48
CA PRO A 63 3.34 -5.26 2.37
C PRO A 63 2.25 -6.20 2.88
N HIS A 64 2.03 -7.30 2.18
CA HIS A 64 0.94 -8.23 2.48
C HIS A 64 1.21 -9.63 1.95
N HIS A 65 0.47 -10.61 2.50
CA HIS A 65 0.39 -11.96 1.98
C HIS A 65 -0.91 -12.17 1.24
N HIS A 66 -0.87 -12.93 0.16
CA HIS A 66 -2.06 -13.39 -0.56
C HIS A 66 -2.65 -14.64 0.09
N ALA A 67 -3.94 -14.90 -0.17
CA ALA A 67 -4.61 -16.11 0.29
C ALA A 67 -3.82 -17.37 -0.14
N GLY A 68 -3.73 -18.36 0.76
CA GLY A 68 -2.97 -19.59 0.52
C GLY A 68 -3.50 -20.45 -0.65
N SER A 69 -4.69 -20.15 -1.17
CA SER A 69 -5.29 -20.80 -2.34
C SER A 69 -5.23 -19.98 -3.62
N ALA A 70 -4.74 -18.71 -3.55
CA ALA A 70 -4.81 -17.75 -4.64
C ALA A 70 -3.60 -17.83 -5.57
N PHE A 71 -3.81 -18.30 -6.80
CA PHE A 71 -2.92 -18.02 -7.92
C PHE A 71 -3.34 -16.69 -8.55
N ILE A 72 -2.37 -15.80 -8.84
CA ILE A 72 -2.65 -14.46 -9.33
C ILE A 72 -1.92 -14.21 -10.64
N TYR A 73 -2.64 -13.72 -11.64
CA TYR A 73 -2.09 -13.13 -12.85
C TYR A 73 -2.24 -11.61 -12.76
N ALA A 74 -1.14 -10.88 -12.79
CA ALA A 74 -1.08 -9.43 -12.70
C ALA A 74 -0.64 -8.84 -14.04
N TYR A 75 -1.45 -7.91 -14.58
CA TYR A 75 -1.20 -7.24 -15.87
C TYR A 75 -1.19 -5.74 -15.69
N VAL A 76 -0.14 -5.06 -16.17
CA VAL A 76 -0.04 -3.61 -16.12
C VAL A 76 -0.82 -2.99 -17.28
N VAL A 77 -1.95 -2.34 -16.94
CA VAL A 77 -2.86 -1.71 -17.90
C VAL A 77 -2.29 -0.38 -18.40
N SER A 78 -1.70 0.42 -17.48
CA SER A 78 -1.09 1.71 -17.79
C SER A 78 -0.02 2.08 -16.80
N GLY A 79 0.91 2.95 -17.20
CA GLY A 79 2.02 3.39 -16.36
C GLY A 79 3.07 2.30 -16.16
N SER A 80 3.63 2.25 -14.96
CA SER A 80 4.57 1.20 -14.55
C SER A 80 4.40 0.84 -13.07
N ILE A 81 4.58 -0.44 -12.75
CA ILE A 81 4.50 -1.00 -11.40
C ILE A 81 5.85 -1.59 -11.04
N VAL A 82 6.35 -1.26 -9.86
CA VAL A 82 7.48 -1.94 -9.24
C VAL A 82 6.93 -2.95 -8.26
N SER A 83 7.33 -4.22 -8.43
CA SER A 83 6.84 -5.35 -7.64
C SER A 83 8.00 -6.18 -7.14
N GLU A 84 7.91 -6.65 -5.89
CA GLU A 84 8.77 -7.68 -5.31
C GLU A 84 7.89 -8.75 -4.64
N VAL A 85 8.04 -9.98 -5.10
CA VAL A 85 7.31 -11.15 -4.62
C VAL A 85 8.30 -12.17 -4.08
N ASN A 86 8.04 -12.69 -2.87
CA ASN A 86 8.81 -13.77 -2.22
C ASN A 86 10.32 -13.51 -2.14
N GLY A 87 10.76 -12.25 -1.99
CA GLY A 87 12.18 -11.91 -1.91
C GLY A 87 12.95 -12.05 -3.22
N GLY A 88 12.26 -12.08 -4.35
CA GLY A 88 12.87 -12.20 -5.69
C GLY A 88 13.57 -10.93 -6.20
N GLY A 89 13.57 -9.86 -5.40
CA GLY A 89 14.05 -8.54 -5.77
C GLY A 89 13.02 -7.71 -6.52
N GLU A 90 13.23 -6.39 -6.53
CA GLU A 90 12.33 -5.46 -7.23
C GLU A 90 12.46 -5.59 -8.75
N HIS A 91 11.32 -5.74 -9.42
CA HIS A 91 11.19 -5.70 -10.87
C HIS A 91 10.21 -4.61 -11.28
N THR A 92 10.53 -3.89 -12.36
CA THR A 92 9.64 -2.87 -12.93
C THR A 92 8.93 -3.43 -14.15
N TYR A 93 7.60 -3.46 -14.10
CA TYR A 93 6.72 -3.87 -15.18
C TYR A 93 6.04 -2.65 -15.79
N LYS A 94 6.07 -2.52 -17.11
CA LYS A 94 5.45 -1.43 -17.87
C LYS A 94 4.10 -1.85 -18.44
N ALA A 95 3.32 -0.89 -18.92
CA ALA A 95 2.07 -1.16 -19.62
C ALA A 95 2.23 -2.23 -20.71
N GLY A 96 1.39 -3.26 -20.68
CA GLY A 96 1.45 -4.42 -21.56
C GLY A 96 2.26 -5.59 -20.99
N GLU A 97 3.00 -5.41 -19.92
CA GLU A 97 3.76 -6.48 -19.26
C GLU A 97 2.96 -7.12 -18.11
N SER A 98 3.33 -8.32 -17.73
CA SER A 98 2.65 -9.09 -16.69
C SER A 98 3.62 -9.88 -15.84
N PHE A 99 3.15 -10.24 -14.65
CA PHE A 99 3.78 -11.19 -13.75
C PHE A 99 2.71 -12.08 -13.11
N TYR A 100 3.14 -13.06 -12.37
CA TYR A 100 2.23 -13.92 -11.62
C TYR A 100 2.73 -14.12 -10.19
N GLU A 101 1.82 -14.56 -9.32
CA GLU A 101 2.12 -14.86 -7.94
C GLU A 101 1.56 -16.23 -7.58
N GLU A 102 2.38 -17.04 -6.93
CA GLU A 102 2.01 -18.37 -6.45
C GLU A 102 1.09 -18.27 -5.22
N PRO A 103 0.29 -19.31 -4.92
CA PRO A 103 -0.54 -19.35 -3.74
C PRO A 103 0.22 -19.01 -2.45
N GLY A 104 -0.32 -18.08 -1.67
CA GLY A 104 0.27 -17.64 -0.40
C GLY A 104 1.49 -16.75 -0.53
N SER A 105 1.78 -16.20 -1.71
CA SER A 105 2.91 -15.29 -1.92
C SER A 105 2.92 -14.12 -0.96
N HIS A 106 4.13 -13.75 -0.53
CA HIS A 106 4.40 -12.50 0.17
C HIS A 106 4.74 -11.41 -0.87
N HIS A 107 3.89 -10.39 -0.96
CA HIS A 107 4.08 -9.23 -1.83
C HIS A 107 4.66 -8.08 -0.99
N SER A 108 5.99 -8.03 -0.89
CA SER A 108 6.72 -7.07 -0.05
C SER A 108 6.76 -5.67 -0.64
N VAL A 109 6.74 -5.56 -1.98
CA VAL A 109 6.73 -4.29 -2.71
C VAL A 109 5.69 -4.33 -3.81
N SER A 110 4.73 -3.39 -3.77
CA SER A 110 3.83 -3.09 -4.88
C SER A 110 3.60 -1.59 -4.92
N ARG A 111 4.17 -0.90 -5.90
CA ARG A 111 4.12 0.56 -5.96
C ARG A 111 4.13 1.09 -7.39
N ASN A 112 3.64 2.33 -7.53
CA ASN A 112 3.82 3.07 -8.77
C ASN A 112 5.30 3.31 -9.06
N GLY A 113 5.76 3.01 -10.25
CA GLY A 113 7.12 3.31 -10.72
C GLY A 113 7.36 4.79 -11.00
N SER A 114 6.29 5.61 -11.04
CA SER A 114 6.35 7.05 -11.33
C SER A 114 5.90 7.89 -10.13
N ARG A 115 6.53 9.06 -9.97
CA ARG A 115 6.12 10.08 -8.99
C ARG A 115 5.23 11.17 -9.60
N THR A 116 5.03 11.15 -10.91
CA THR A 116 4.30 12.20 -11.64
C THR A 116 3.10 11.68 -12.40
N GLU A 117 3.09 10.40 -12.78
CA GLU A 117 2.03 9.79 -13.57
C GLU A 117 1.37 8.64 -12.79
N PRO A 118 0.05 8.45 -12.94
CA PRO A 118 -0.64 7.31 -12.33
C PRO A 118 -0.29 6.00 -13.02
N ALA A 119 -0.48 4.88 -12.31
CA ALA A 119 -0.38 3.55 -12.89
C ALA A 119 -1.63 2.72 -12.55
N LYS A 120 -1.95 1.74 -13.39
CA LYS A 120 -3.07 0.84 -13.22
C LYS A 120 -2.64 -0.61 -13.43
N LEU A 121 -2.98 -1.46 -12.46
CA LEU A 121 -2.77 -2.90 -12.49
C LEU A 121 -4.12 -3.61 -12.51
N LEU A 122 -4.24 -4.66 -13.30
CA LEU A 122 -5.31 -5.64 -13.22
C LEU A 122 -4.74 -6.92 -12.60
N ALA A 123 -5.22 -7.29 -11.41
CA ALA A 123 -4.88 -8.53 -10.73
C ALA A 123 -6.03 -9.52 -10.83
N VAL A 124 -5.80 -10.67 -11.44
CA VAL A 124 -6.79 -11.73 -11.64
C VAL A 124 -6.45 -12.89 -10.71
N PHE A 125 -7.30 -13.13 -9.74
CA PHE A 125 -7.17 -14.19 -8.74
C PHE A 125 -7.97 -15.42 -9.17
N ILE A 126 -7.34 -16.58 -9.13
CA ILE A 126 -8.01 -17.88 -9.08
C ILE A 126 -7.82 -18.41 -7.66
N VAL A 127 -8.90 -18.46 -6.88
CA VAL A 127 -8.87 -18.68 -5.45
C VAL A 127 -10.00 -19.60 -5.04
N ASP A 128 -9.92 -20.23 -3.86
CA ASP A 128 -11.03 -21.04 -3.33
C ASP A 128 -12.28 -20.18 -3.15
N SER A 129 -13.44 -20.72 -3.53
CA SER A 129 -14.72 -19.98 -3.50
C SER A 129 -15.09 -19.50 -2.09
N ASN A 130 -14.64 -20.18 -1.04
CA ASN A 130 -14.87 -19.84 0.36
C ASN A 130 -13.81 -18.93 0.99
N ASP A 131 -12.71 -18.61 0.28
CA ASP A 131 -11.74 -17.63 0.79
C ASP A 131 -12.37 -16.23 0.79
N ALA A 132 -12.50 -15.66 2.00
CA ALA A 132 -13.11 -14.35 2.21
C ALA A 132 -12.10 -13.20 2.01
N HIS A 133 -10.82 -13.45 2.19
CA HIS A 133 -9.76 -12.45 2.15
C HIS A 133 -8.74 -12.79 1.08
N LEU A 134 -8.61 -11.93 0.08
CA LEU A 134 -7.60 -12.09 -0.99
C LEU A 134 -6.19 -11.72 -0.51
N THR A 135 -6.11 -10.82 0.49
CA THR A 135 -4.85 -10.33 1.06
C THR A 135 -4.95 -10.23 2.58
N THR A 136 -3.80 -10.37 3.24
CA THR A 136 -3.64 -10.13 4.69
C THR A 136 -2.41 -9.23 4.87
N PRO A 137 -2.57 -8.00 5.42
CA PRO A 137 -1.45 -7.10 5.68
C PRO A 137 -0.44 -7.71 6.64
N ASP A 138 0.83 -7.37 6.48
CA ASP A 138 1.88 -7.69 7.43
C ASP A 138 1.61 -7.01 8.78
N LYS A 139 2.11 -7.63 9.86
CA LYS A 139 1.96 -7.14 11.24
C LYS A 139 3.10 -6.21 11.62
#